data_5769f679b8fd634919ae509e1ccffe33
#
_entry.id   5769f679b8fd634919ae509e1ccffe33
#
_cell.length_a   1.000
_cell.length_b   1.000
_cell.length_c   1.000
_cell.angle_alpha   90.00
_cell.angle_beta   90.00
_cell.angle_gamma   90.00
#
_symmetry.space_group_name_H-M   'P 1'
#
loop_
_entity.id
_entity.type
_entity.pdbx_description
1 polymer ?
#
loop_
_entity_poly.entity_id
_entity_poly.type
_entity_poly.pdbx_seq_one_letter_code
_entity_poly.pdbx_strand_id
1 'polypeptide(L)'
;MNYGKKGIKKKQHAVTAKGGKWGRKFALIILQLCIVCILVVGVIGTSAAFGIFKGIIATSPDISNIDVSPTGFSTFIYDSEGNQTAKLVASDSNRIPVTMDQIPSNLAHAFVALEDERFYTHNGIDIQGIFRAAYVAVKNKFDFSQGASTITQQLLKNNVFTGWTNESTVEKFKRKFQEQYLALELEKVMSK
;
A
#
# COMPACT_ATOMS: atom_id res chain seq x y z
N MET A 1 -0.62 53.12 34.80
CA MET A 1 -0.08 53.32 33.43
C MET A 1 0.19 54.83 33.27
N ASN A 2 1.43 55.23 32.88
CA ASN A 2 1.80 56.65 32.80
C ASN A 2 1.52 57.14 31.35
N TYR A 3 0.39 57.81 31.18
CA TYR A 3 -0.08 58.35 29.89
C TYR A 3 0.43 59.75 29.60
N GLY A 4 1.41 60.28 30.39
CA GLY A 4 1.97 61.62 30.16
C GLY A 4 2.82 61.71 28.87
N LYS A 5 3.01 62.92 28.33
CA LYS A 5 3.79 63.21 27.12
C LYS A 5 5.17 62.49 27.06
N LYS A 6 5.84 62.32 28.21
CA LYS A 6 7.09 61.55 28.33
C LYS A 6 6.91 60.05 28.09
N GLY A 7 5.80 59.43 28.54
CA GLY A 7 5.50 58.03 28.32
C GLY A 7 5.15 57.72 26.86
N ILE A 8 4.41 58.62 26.21
CA ILE A 8 4.09 58.51 24.79
C ILE A 8 5.35 58.60 23.90
N LYS A 9 6.25 59.57 24.17
CA LYS A 9 7.53 59.72 23.48
C LYS A 9 8.41 58.45 23.64
N LYS A 10 8.47 57.88 24.84
CA LYS A 10 9.26 56.67 25.13
C LYS A 10 8.74 55.45 24.33
N LYS A 11 7.39 55.29 24.25
CA LYS A 11 6.76 54.24 23.44
C LYS A 11 6.94 54.51 21.93
N GLN A 12 6.80 55.76 21.48
CA GLN A 12 7.08 56.10 20.08
C GLN A 12 8.55 55.81 19.68
N HIS A 13 9.53 56.16 20.54
CA HIS A 13 10.94 55.85 20.30
C HIS A 13 11.21 54.34 20.27
N ALA A 14 10.57 53.57 21.13
CA ALA A 14 10.71 52.09 21.12
C ALA A 14 10.15 51.46 19.83
N VAL A 15 9.02 51.96 19.32
CA VAL A 15 8.39 51.45 18.08
C VAL A 15 9.13 51.96 16.82
N THR A 16 9.81 53.12 16.90
CA THR A 16 10.53 53.69 15.74
C THR A 16 12.05 53.43 15.79
N ALA A 17 12.57 52.77 16.82
CA ALA A 17 13.97 52.46 16.94
C ALA A 17 14.48 51.64 15.71
N LYS A 18 15.53 52.14 15.02
CA LYS A 18 16.10 51.51 13.83
C LYS A 18 16.51 50.05 14.06
N GLY A 19 17.00 49.70 15.25
CA GLY A 19 17.39 48.34 15.59
C GLY A 19 16.24 47.33 15.57
N GLY A 20 15.02 47.72 16.02
CA GLY A 20 13.84 46.85 15.98
C GLY A 20 13.33 46.58 14.54
N LYS A 21 13.52 47.53 13.63
CA LYS A 21 13.15 47.39 12.23
C LYS A 21 14.11 46.45 11.47
N TRP A 22 15.39 46.49 11.79
CA TRP A 22 16.43 45.62 11.22
C TRP A 22 16.27 44.19 11.70
N GLY A 23 16.09 43.94 12.97
CA GLY A 23 15.84 42.63 13.53
C GLY A 23 14.59 41.98 12.93
N ARG A 24 13.51 42.75 12.76
CA ARG A 24 12.25 42.29 12.14
C ARG A 24 12.45 41.93 10.64
N LYS A 25 13.20 42.75 9.91
CA LYS A 25 13.53 42.43 8.48
C LYS A 25 14.38 41.15 8.38
N PHE A 26 15.38 41.04 9.25
CA PHE A 26 16.24 39.84 9.29
C PHE A 26 15.44 38.57 9.64
N ALA A 27 14.56 38.64 10.63
CA ALA A 27 13.65 37.54 10.98
C ALA A 27 12.73 37.15 9.82
N LEU A 28 12.18 38.12 9.07
CA LEU A 28 11.38 37.85 7.88
C LEU A 28 12.18 37.20 6.75
N ILE A 29 13.42 37.64 6.52
CA ILE A 29 14.30 37.01 5.52
C ILE A 29 14.60 35.56 5.90
N ILE A 30 14.92 35.29 7.17
CA ILE A 30 15.14 33.92 7.64
C ILE A 30 13.88 33.07 7.45
N LEU A 31 12.72 33.59 7.84
CA LEU A 31 11.45 32.90 7.66
C LEU A 31 11.16 32.58 6.18
N GLN A 32 11.42 33.54 5.27
CA GLN A 32 11.27 33.31 3.84
C GLN A 32 12.23 32.24 3.33
N LEU A 33 13.51 32.28 3.75
CA LEU A 33 14.49 31.25 3.40
C LEU A 33 14.07 29.85 3.92
N CYS A 34 13.58 29.76 5.14
CA CYS A 34 13.06 28.50 5.68
C CYS A 34 11.88 27.96 4.86
N ILE A 35 10.94 28.84 4.48
CA ILE A 35 9.81 28.42 3.63
C ILE A 35 10.29 27.94 2.26
N VAL A 36 11.20 28.67 1.62
CA VAL A 36 11.78 28.25 0.33
C VAL A 36 12.51 26.92 0.45
N CYS A 37 13.31 26.72 1.51
CA CYS A 37 13.99 25.45 1.75
C CYS A 37 13.00 24.30 1.94
N ILE A 38 11.91 24.49 2.71
CA ILE A 38 10.87 23.48 2.88
C ILE A 38 10.21 23.13 1.55
N LEU A 39 9.90 24.15 0.72
CA LEU A 39 9.31 23.90 -0.60
C LEU A 39 10.27 23.16 -1.53
N VAL A 40 11.55 23.53 -1.57
CA VAL A 40 12.57 22.85 -2.40
C VAL A 40 12.73 21.40 -1.96
N VAL A 41 12.86 21.14 -0.65
CA VAL A 41 12.97 19.78 -0.11
C VAL A 41 11.70 18.98 -0.41
N GLY A 42 10.53 19.61 -0.31
CA GLY A 42 9.25 19.01 -0.67
C GLY A 42 9.19 18.59 -2.15
N VAL A 43 9.59 19.46 -3.06
CA VAL A 43 9.61 19.17 -4.51
C VAL A 43 10.61 18.05 -4.83
N ILE A 44 11.82 18.12 -4.27
CA ILE A 44 12.84 17.07 -4.49
C ILE A 44 12.35 15.73 -3.93
N GLY A 45 11.81 15.72 -2.72
CA GLY A 45 11.29 14.51 -2.06
C GLY A 45 10.13 13.88 -2.83
N THR A 46 9.17 14.68 -3.30
CA THR A 46 8.03 14.17 -4.09
C THR A 46 8.48 13.66 -5.46
N SER A 47 9.42 14.35 -6.11
CA SER A 47 9.96 13.91 -7.41
C SER A 47 10.75 12.60 -7.29
N ALA A 48 11.56 12.46 -6.25
CA ALA A 48 12.28 11.22 -5.96
C ALA A 48 11.32 10.06 -5.64
N ALA A 49 10.31 10.28 -4.79
CA ALA A 49 9.29 9.29 -4.48
C ALA A 49 8.53 8.83 -5.74
N PHE A 50 8.15 9.76 -6.61
CA PHE A 50 7.49 9.44 -7.88
C PHE A 50 8.39 8.66 -8.83
N GLY A 51 9.68 8.99 -8.90
CA GLY A 51 10.68 8.25 -9.69
C GLY A 51 10.86 6.81 -9.20
N ILE A 52 10.96 6.62 -7.88
CA ILE A 52 11.04 5.29 -7.25
C ILE A 52 9.77 4.49 -7.56
N PHE A 53 8.59 5.09 -7.38
CA PHE A 53 7.32 4.45 -7.66
C PHE A 53 7.20 4.01 -9.12
N LYS A 54 7.53 4.89 -10.08
CA LYS A 54 7.58 4.51 -11.50
C LYS A 54 8.59 3.40 -11.79
N GLY A 55 9.76 3.42 -11.16
CA GLY A 55 10.76 2.38 -11.29
C GLY A 55 10.27 1.02 -10.77
N ILE A 56 9.54 0.99 -9.65
CA ILE A 56 8.92 -0.22 -9.11
C ILE A 56 7.88 -0.78 -10.09
N ILE A 57 7.00 0.07 -10.62
CA ILE A 57 5.97 -0.34 -11.59
C ILE A 57 6.60 -0.84 -12.89
N ALA A 58 7.61 -0.17 -13.41
CA ALA A 58 8.29 -0.58 -14.65
C ALA A 58 8.94 -1.97 -14.58
N THR A 59 9.18 -2.47 -13.38
CA THR A 59 9.69 -3.84 -13.14
C THR A 59 8.60 -4.83 -12.77
N SER A 60 7.32 -4.42 -12.81
CA SER A 60 6.18 -5.33 -12.59
C SER A 60 6.00 -6.25 -13.81
N PRO A 61 5.54 -7.50 -13.61
CA PRO A 61 5.10 -8.35 -14.70
C PRO A 61 4.01 -7.67 -15.55
N ASP A 62 3.97 -7.98 -16.84
CA ASP A 62 2.93 -7.46 -17.75
C ASP A 62 1.63 -8.23 -17.50
N ILE A 63 0.57 -7.49 -17.16
CA ILE A 63 -0.75 -8.03 -16.83
C ILE A 63 -1.36 -8.83 -17.99
N SER A 64 -1.05 -8.48 -19.24
CA SER A 64 -1.58 -9.16 -20.44
C SER A 64 -1.09 -10.60 -20.57
N ASN A 65 0.01 -10.95 -19.92
CA ASN A 65 0.65 -12.27 -19.94
C ASN A 65 0.62 -12.95 -18.58
N ILE A 66 -0.06 -12.39 -17.58
CA ILE A 66 -0.13 -13.00 -16.26
C ILE A 66 -1.12 -14.15 -16.27
N ASP A 67 -0.60 -15.34 -16.00
CA ASP A 67 -1.40 -16.50 -15.64
C ASP A 67 -1.57 -16.54 -14.12
N VAL A 68 -2.77 -16.25 -13.66
CA VAL A 68 -3.15 -16.32 -12.23
C VAL A 68 -3.68 -17.67 -11.83
N SER A 69 -3.70 -18.63 -12.76
CA SER A 69 -4.16 -20.00 -12.48
C SER A 69 -3.27 -20.66 -11.43
N PRO A 70 -3.85 -21.32 -10.44
CA PRO A 70 -3.06 -22.07 -9.45
C PRO A 70 -2.27 -23.16 -10.15
N THR A 71 -1.06 -23.39 -9.69
CA THR A 71 -0.21 -24.52 -10.10
C THR A 71 -0.17 -25.58 -9.02
N GLY A 72 0.42 -26.74 -9.31
CA GLY A 72 0.64 -27.78 -8.30
C GLY A 72 -0.60 -28.65 -8.04
N PHE A 73 -1.25 -29.09 -9.10
CA PHE A 73 -2.35 -30.04 -9.02
C PHE A 73 -1.86 -31.46 -8.79
N SER A 74 -2.67 -32.25 -8.07
CA SER A 74 -2.48 -33.69 -7.95
C SER A 74 -2.80 -34.39 -9.27
N THR A 75 -2.03 -35.43 -9.62
CA THR A 75 -2.32 -36.31 -10.74
C THR A 75 -3.02 -37.55 -10.24
N PHE A 76 -4.16 -37.90 -10.84
CA PHE A 76 -4.92 -39.11 -10.52
C PHE A 76 -4.75 -40.14 -11.60
N ILE A 77 -4.53 -41.40 -11.22
CA ILE A 77 -4.43 -42.54 -12.13
C ILE A 77 -5.67 -43.38 -11.92
N TYR A 78 -6.29 -43.75 -13.05
CA TYR A 78 -7.49 -44.59 -13.07
C TYR A 78 -7.23 -45.86 -13.83
N ASP A 79 -7.93 -46.96 -13.45
CA ASP A 79 -7.94 -48.20 -14.23
C ASP A 79 -8.90 -48.08 -15.43
N SER A 80 -8.98 -49.16 -16.22
CA SER A 80 -9.88 -49.24 -17.39
C SER A 80 -11.36 -49.23 -17.03
N GLU A 81 -11.70 -49.43 -15.77
CA GLU A 81 -13.07 -49.40 -15.25
C GLU A 81 -13.45 -48.02 -14.65
N GLY A 82 -12.48 -47.07 -14.61
CA GLY A 82 -12.67 -45.73 -14.07
C GLY A 82 -12.46 -45.63 -12.57
N ASN A 83 -11.94 -46.65 -11.90
CA ASN A 83 -11.61 -46.62 -10.48
C ASN A 83 -10.26 -45.91 -10.27
N GLN A 84 -10.18 -45.00 -9.32
CA GLN A 84 -8.92 -44.37 -8.98
C GLN A 84 -7.97 -45.38 -8.32
N THR A 85 -6.85 -45.66 -8.97
CA THR A 85 -5.81 -46.61 -8.50
C THR A 85 -4.68 -45.92 -7.76
N ALA A 86 -4.33 -44.70 -8.13
CA ALA A 86 -3.30 -43.93 -7.45
C ALA A 86 -3.53 -42.44 -7.52
N LYS A 87 -2.96 -41.70 -6.55
CA LYS A 87 -2.84 -40.26 -6.54
C LYS A 87 -1.37 -39.89 -6.39
N LEU A 88 -0.82 -39.21 -7.39
CA LEU A 88 0.54 -38.69 -7.35
C LEU A 88 0.52 -37.24 -6.87
N VAL A 89 1.27 -36.99 -5.84
CA VAL A 89 1.38 -35.64 -5.22
C VAL A 89 2.86 -35.29 -5.18
N ALA A 90 3.26 -34.26 -5.94
CA ALA A 90 4.60 -33.70 -5.77
C ALA A 90 4.62 -32.79 -4.53
N SER A 91 5.81 -32.42 -4.06
CA SER A 91 5.95 -31.47 -2.95
C SER A 91 5.15 -30.21 -3.26
N ASP A 92 4.29 -29.78 -2.34
CA ASP A 92 3.39 -28.61 -2.47
C ASP A 92 2.32 -28.67 -3.58
N SER A 93 2.04 -29.86 -4.11
CA SER A 93 1.13 -30.08 -5.26
C SER A 93 -0.14 -30.86 -4.92
N ASN A 94 -0.69 -30.72 -3.72
CA ASN A 94 -1.88 -31.46 -3.30
C ASN A 94 -3.18 -30.66 -3.54
N ARG A 95 -3.33 -30.09 -4.73
CA ARG A 95 -4.53 -29.34 -5.11
C ARG A 95 -5.41 -30.15 -6.05
N ILE A 96 -6.71 -30.02 -5.87
CA ILE A 96 -7.75 -30.59 -6.74
C ILE A 96 -8.51 -29.42 -7.32
N PRO A 97 -8.57 -29.24 -8.64
CA PRO A 97 -9.37 -28.17 -9.25
C PRO A 97 -10.86 -28.47 -9.01
N VAL A 98 -11.59 -27.43 -8.65
CA VAL A 98 -13.03 -27.43 -8.53
C VAL A 98 -13.61 -26.22 -9.24
N THR A 99 -14.82 -26.32 -9.74
CA THR A 99 -15.56 -25.21 -10.34
C THR A 99 -16.41 -24.49 -9.29
N MET A 100 -16.81 -23.24 -9.57
CA MET A 100 -17.56 -22.44 -8.60
C MET A 100 -18.90 -23.06 -8.20
N ASP A 101 -19.54 -23.80 -9.10
CA ASP A 101 -20.80 -24.54 -8.84
C ASP A 101 -20.60 -25.71 -7.84
N GLN A 102 -19.39 -26.22 -7.70
CA GLN A 102 -19.02 -27.25 -6.74
C GLN A 102 -18.71 -26.66 -5.33
N ILE A 103 -18.57 -25.34 -5.24
CA ILE A 103 -18.29 -24.67 -3.96
C ILE A 103 -19.60 -24.20 -3.33
N PRO A 104 -19.93 -24.64 -2.11
CA PRO A 104 -21.09 -24.13 -1.39
C PRO A 104 -21.00 -22.61 -1.21
N SER A 105 -22.07 -21.88 -1.49
CA SER A 105 -22.11 -20.41 -1.40
C SER A 105 -21.69 -19.89 -0.03
N ASN A 106 -22.04 -20.59 1.05
CA ASN A 106 -21.62 -20.24 2.41
C ASN A 106 -20.09 -20.29 2.59
N LEU A 107 -19.39 -21.20 1.88
CA LEU A 107 -17.94 -21.28 1.93
C LEU A 107 -17.32 -20.07 1.22
N ALA A 108 -17.81 -19.72 0.03
CA ALA A 108 -17.35 -18.54 -0.69
C ALA A 108 -17.59 -17.26 0.14
N HIS A 109 -18.77 -17.11 0.74
CA HIS A 109 -19.09 -15.98 1.64
C HIS A 109 -18.18 -15.93 2.86
N ALA A 110 -17.85 -17.09 3.46
CA ALA A 110 -16.96 -17.15 4.61
C ALA A 110 -15.54 -16.68 4.26
N PHE A 111 -15.00 -17.07 3.09
CA PHE A 111 -13.72 -16.59 2.60
C PHE A 111 -13.73 -15.07 2.42
N VAL A 112 -14.72 -14.53 1.72
CA VAL A 112 -14.86 -13.08 1.52
C VAL A 112 -14.98 -12.34 2.84
N ALA A 113 -15.81 -12.82 3.78
CA ALA A 113 -16.01 -12.18 5.07
C ALA A 113 -14.74 -12.15 5.94
N LEU A 114 -13.89 -13.18 5.84
CA LEU A 114 -12.66 -13.29 6.64
C LEU A 114 -11.48 -12.56 6.03
N GLU A 115 -11.29 -12.70 4.72
CA GLU A 115 -10.10 -12.22 4.03
C GLU A 115 -10.28 -10.80 3.47
N ASP A 116 -11.47 -10.47 2.98
CA ASP A 116 -11.73 -9.23 2.25
C ASP A 116 -13.22 -8.87 2.25
N GLU A 117 -13.72 -8.41 3.39
CA GLU A 117 -15.16 -8.10 3.62
C GLU A 117 -15.78 -7.23 2.51
N ARG A 118 -14.99 -6.35 1.89
CA ARG A 118 -15.44 -5.43 0.84
C ARG A 118 -15.02 -5.85 -0.56
N PHE A 119 -14.69 -7.12 -0.78
CA PHE A 119 -14.21 -7.67 -2.05
C PHE A 119 -15.04 -7.20 -3.25
N TYR A 120 -16.34 -7.27 -3.16
CA TYR A 120 -17.24 -6.89 -4.26
C TYR A 120 -17.47 -5.37 -4.42
N THR A 121 -16.88 -4.54 -3.57
CA THR A 121 -17.13 -3.08 -3.58
C THR A 121 -15.92 -2.24 -3.96
N HIS A 122 -14.71 -2.77 -3.82
CA HIS A 122 -13.47 -2.08 -4.22
C HIS A 122 -12.93 -2.63 -5.54
N ASN A 123 -11.96 -1.93 -6.15
CA ASN A 123 -11.33 -2.28 -7.41
C ASN A 123 -9.88 -2.76 -7.19
N GLY A 124 -9.71 -3.93 -6.57
CA GLY A 124 -8.39 -4.53 -6.31
C GLY A 124 -7.67 -4.03 -5.05
N ILE A 125 -8.00 -2.84 -4.56
CA ILE A 125 -7.43 -2.26 -3.33
C ILE A 125 -8.55 -1.81 -2.40
N ASP A 126 -8.53 -2.29 -1.16
CA ASP A 126 -9.42 -1.82 -0.11
C ASP A 126 -8.81 -0.62 0.64
N ILE A 127 -9.09 0.58 0.16
CA ILE A 127 -8.59 1.83 0.77
C ILE A 127 -9.08 1.98 2.22
N GLN A 128 -10.33 1.60 2.52
CA GLN A 128 -10.87 1.68 3.88
C GLN A 128 -10.15 0.71 4.82
N GLY A 129 -9.86 -0.51 4.33
CA GLY A 129 -9.05 -1.49 5.06
C GLY A 129 -7.64 -1.00 5.36
N ILE A 130 -6.99 -0.35 4.39
CA ILE A 130 -5.66 0.26 4.58
C ILE A 130 -5.71 1.34 5.68
N PHE A 131 -6.67 2.27 5.63
CA PHE A 131 -6.82 3.30 6.67
C PHE A 131 -7.14 2.70 8.04
N ARG A 132 -8.00 1.68 8.10
CA ARG A 132 -8.30 0.96 9.34
C ARG A 132 -7.04 0.31 9.92
N ALA A 133 -6.29 -0.43 9.10
CA ALA A 133 -5.05 -1.09 9.53
C ALA A 133 -4.00 -0.08 10.00
N ALA A 134 -3.84 1.04 9.29
CA ALA A 134 -2.94 2.12 9.68
C ALA A 134 -3.35 2.76 11.02
N TYR A 135 -4.63 3.02 11.22
CA TYR A 135 -5.15 3.55 12.49
C TYR A 135 -4.88 2.60 13.66
N VAL A 136 -5.14 1.30 13.47
CA VAL A 136 -4.90 0.28 14.50
C VAL A 136 -3.40 0.15 14.79
N ALA A 137 -2.55 0.17 13.76
CA ALA A 137 -1.09 0.12 13.94
C ALA A 137 -0.59 1.31 14.77
N VAL A 138 -1.04 2.54 14.48
CA VAL A 138 -0.68 3.72 15.27
C VAL A 138 -1.16 3.59 16.72
N LYS A 139 -2.39 3.14 16.93
CA LYS A 139 -2.97 2.94 18.27
C LYS A 139 -2.22 1.88 19.07
N ASN A 140 -1.75 0.82 18.41
CA ASN A 140 -1.04 -0.30 19.03
C ASN A 140 0.50 -0.15 18.95
N LYS A 141 1.02 1.07 18.97
CA LYS A 141 2.47 1.39 18.97
C LYS A 141 3.22 0.78 17.78
N PHE A 142 2.62 0.86 16.60
CA PHE A 142 3.13 0.31 15.33
C PHE A 142 3.18 -1.22 15.26
N ASP A 143 2.31 -1.90 15.99
CA ASP A 143 2.03 -3.31 15.77
C ASP A 143 1.09 -3.48 14.58
N PHE A 144 1.61 -4.05 13.47
CA PHE A 144 0.88 -4.32 12.23
C PHE A 144 0.20 -5.70 12.28
N SER A 145 -0.56 -5.96 13.32
CA SER A 145 -1.28 -7.23 13.51
C SER A 145 -2.46 -7.40 12.55
N GLN A 146 -2.99 -6.31 11.99
CA GLN A 146 -4.10 -6.38 11.03
C GLN A 146 -3.62 -6.27 9.58
N GLY A 147 -4.02 -7.27 8.76
CA GLY A 147 -3.84 -7.22 7.31
C GLY A 147 -4.84 -6.29 6.63
N ALA A 148 -4.42 -5.71 5.50
CA ALA A 148 -5.28 -4.95 4.59
C ALA A 148 -5.10 -5.41 3.14
N SER A 149 -4.58 -6.62 2.93
CA SER A 149 -4.41 -7.20 1.59
C SER A 149 -5.73 -7.79 1.12
N THR A 150 -6.14 -7.43 -0.08
CA THR A 150 -7.36 -7.95 -0.71
C THR A 150 -7.16 -9.37 -1.24
N ILE A 151 -8.24 -10.07 -1.55
CA ILE A 151 -8.21 -11.39 -2.22
C ILE A 151 -7.45 -11.29 -3.54
N THR A 152 -7.66 -10.25 -4.33
CA THR A 152 -6.96 -10.00 -5.59
C THR A 152 -5.46 -9.85 -5.39
N GLN A 153 -5.01 -9.14 -4.36
CA GLN A 153 -3.59 -9.03 -4.02
C GLN A 153 -3.00 -10.36 -3.56
N GLN A 154 -3.76 -11.16 -2.80
CA GLN A 154 -3.32 -12.49 -2.37
C GLN A 154 -3.21 -13.46 -3.54
N LEU A 155 -4.15 -13.40 -4.49
CA LEU A 155 -4.08 -14.18 -5.74
C LEU A 155 -2.78 -13.89 -6.51
N LEU A 156 -2.48 -12.61 -6.73
CA LEU A 156 -1.26 -12.17 -7.39
C LEU A 156 0.00 -12.61 -6.63
N LYS A 157 0.02 -12.39 -5.32
CA LYS A 157 1.16 -12.79 -4.48
C LYS A 157 1.47 -14.28 -4.61
N ASN A 158 0.45 -15.11 -4.62
CA ASN A 158 0.63 -16.56 -4.57
C ASN A 158 0.90 -17.20 -5.92
N ASN A 159 0.49 -16.58 -7.04
CA ASN A 159 0.59 -17.17 -8.37
C ASN A 159 1.57 -16.44 -9.30
N VAL A 160 1.85 -15.17 -9.05
CA VAL A 160 2.72 -14.35 -9.91
C VAL A 160 4.10 -14.15 -9.30
N PHE A 161 4.16 -13.93 -7.98
CA PHE A 161 5.42 -13.67 -7.29
C PHE A 161 5.97 -14.98 -6.69
N THR A 162 7.19 -15.35 -7.08
CA THR A 162 7.90 -16.53 -6.56
C THR A 162 8.91 -16.13 -5.50
N GLY A 163 9.18 -17.03 -4.54
CA GLY A 163 10.24 -16.83 -3.53
C GLY A 163 9.96 -15.78 -2.45
N TRP A 164 8.72 -15.30 -2.34
CA TRP A 164 8.32 -14.26 -1.38
C TRP A 164 8.49 -14.63 0.10
N THR A 165 8.73 -15.90 0.40
CA THR A 165 8.98 -16.41 1.77
C THR A 165 10.35 -15.99 2.33
N ASN A 166 11.33 -15.71 1.47
CA ASN A 166 12.72 -15.40 1.83
C ASN A 166 13.14 -13.99 1.41
N GLU A 167 12.19 -13.07 1.30
CA GLU A 167 12.43 -11.70 0.86
C GLU A 167 13.09 -10.83 1.94
N SER A 168 13.99 -9.96 1.51
CA SER A 168 14.43 -8.81 2.30
C SER A 168 13.29 -7.80 2.51
N THR A 169 13.44 -6.93 3.51
CA THR A 169 12.44 -5.88 3.77
C THR A 169 12.18 -4.98 2.55
N VAL A 170 13.23 -4.65 1.77
CA VAL A 170 13.13 -3.82 0.57
C VAL A 170 12.36 -4.54 -0.54
N GLU A 171 12.66 -5.82 -0.77
CA GLU A 171 11.96 -6.64 -1.76
C GLU A 171 10.49 -6.81 -1.40
N LYS A 172 10.18 -7.07 -0.12
CA LYS A 172 8.82 -7.13 0.38
C LYS A 172 8.04 -5.83 0.13
N PHE A 173 8.70 -4.68 0.35
CA PHE A 173 8.10 -3.38 0.09
C PHE A 173 7.84 -3.17 -1.40
N LYS A 174 8.84 -3.45 -2.25
CA LYS A 174 8.72 -3.39 -3.72
C LYS A 174 7.57 -4.27 -4.20
N ARG A 175 7.54 -5.54 -3.80
CA ARG A 175 6.47 -6.47 -4.15
C ARG A 175 5.09 -5.98 -3.71
N LYS A 176 4.96 -5.42 -2.49
CA LYS A 176 3.68 -4.88 -2.02
C LYS A 176 3.14 -3.75 -2.89
N PHE A 177 3.99 -2.88 -3.41
CA PHE A 177 3.57 -1.86 -4.37
C PHE A 177 3.18 -2.46 -5.72
N GLN A 178 3.93 -3.46 -6.19
CA GLN A 178 3.61 -4.17 -7.42
C GLN A 178 2.28 -4.94 -7.30
N GLU A 179 2.03 -5.63 -6.18
CA GLU A 179 0.76 -6.29 -5.90
C GLU A 179 -0.43 -5.31 -5.99
N GLN A 180 -0.31 -4.13 -5.39
CA GLN A 180 -1.36 -3.12 -5.43
C GLN A 180 -1.60 -2.61 -6.86
N TYR A 181 -0.53 -2.29 -7.59
CA TYR A 181 -0.63 -1.86 -8.98
C TYR A 181 -1.26 -2.93 -9.86
N LEU A 182 -0.76 -4.16 -9.79
CA LEU A 182 -1.28 -5.28 -10.59
C LEU A 182 -2.72 -5.64 -10.20
N ALA A 183 -3.12 -5.51 -8.92
CA ALA A 183 -4.50 -5.74 -8.51
C ALA A 183 -5.48 -4.75 -9.17
N LEU A 184 -5.10 -3.48 -9.28
CA LEU A 184 -5.89 -2.48 -10.00
C LEU A 184 -5.99 -2.79 -11.50
N GLU A 185 -4.90 -3.24 -12.11
CA GLU A 185 -4.89 -3.57 -13.54
C GLU A 185 -5.66 -4.88 -13.81
N LEU A 186 -5.51 -5.89 -12.95
CA LEU A 186 -6.20 -7.18 -13.10
C LEU A 186 -7.72 -7.02 -13.05
N GLU A 187 -8.24 -6.23 -12.13
CA GLU A 187 -9.69 -6.00 -12.01
C GLU A 187 -10.30 -5.11 -13.11
N LYS A 188 -9.47 -4.55 -14.01
CA LYS A 188 -9.97 -3.93 -15.24
C LYS A 188 -10.28 -4.96 -16.33
N VAL A 189 -9.62 -6.11 -16.30
CA VAL A 189 -9.68 -7.13 -17.35
C VAL A 189 -10.36 -8.42 -16.90
N MET A 190 -10.47 -8.66 -15.60
CA MET A 190 -11.16 -9.81 -15.02
C MET A 190 -12.28 -9.37 -14.08
N SER A 191 -13.43 -10.03 -14.17
CA SER A 191 -14.53 -9.87 -13.21
C SER A 191 -14.21 -10.58 -11.89
N LYS A 192 -14.88 -10.14 -10.84
CA LYS A 192 -14.86 -10.78 -9.52
C LYS A 192 -15.66 -12.07 -9.48
#